data_4f4ed5db59f95a94b1ccb3e5dc551906
#
_entry.id   4f4ed5db59f95a94b1ccb3e5dc551906
#
_cell.length_a   1.000
_cell.length_b   1.000
_cell.length_c   1.000
_cell.angle_alpha   90.00
_cell.angle_beta   90.00
_cell.angle_gamma   90.00
#
_symmetry.space_group_name_H-M   'P 1'
#
loop_
_entity.id
_entity.type
_entity.pdbx_description
1 polymer ?
#
loop_
_entity_poly.entity_id
_entity_poly.type
_entity_poly.pdbx_seq_one_letter_code
_entity_poly.pdbx_strand_id
1 'polypeptide(L)'
;MNPQQTEPAPAPGTGPLALAFNKFALFASMSAQANPGIAPCVLAVGEVEAALRAALARRGLAVLGVKAHDVVRKDPAALGGHRRFPGAYVEPACPQLDEVPAARLIGSLADLVVPHGAVLLAGPERCGEVRELLASCGLHDSDDPRAGTHLLARKKDVCCHDRDQEFHDRSAIWFEG
;
A
#
# COMPACT_ATOMS: atom_id res chain seq x y z
N MET A 1 49.52 -7.44 -7.56
CA MET A 1 48.66 -6.96 -6.45
C MET A 1 47.59 -6.08 -7.06
N ASN A 2 46.37 -6.59 -7.20
CA ASN A 2 45.23 -5.79 -7.61
C ASN A 2 44.70 -5.04 -6.40
N PRO A 3 44.58 -3.72 -6.43
CA PRO A 3 43.80 -3.00 -5.42
C PRO A 3 42.34 -3.35 -5.69
N GLN A 4 41.70 -4.04 -4.74
CA GLN A 4 40.27 -4.17 -4.70
C GLN A 4 39.67 -2.76 -4.67
N GLN A 5 39.06 -2.37 -5.78
CA GLN A 5 38.19 -1.22 -5.81
C GLN A 5 37.01 -1.54 -4.91
N THR A 6 37.04 -1.06 -3.69
CA THR A 6 35.89 -1.06 -2.79
C THR A 6 34.90 -0.08 -3.42
N GLU A 7 33.88 -0.65 -4.02
CA GLU A 7 32.74 0.12 -4.54
C GLU A 7 32.19 0.97 -3.39
N PRO A 8 32.08 2.29 -3.52
CA PRO A 8 31.56 3.12 -2.43
C PRO A 8 30.16 2.69 -2.09
N ALA A 9 29.89 2.47 -0.80
CA ALA A 9 28.54 2.16 -0.32
C ALA A 9 27.56 3.23 -0.84
N PRO A 10 26.36 2.83 -1.34
CA PRO A 10 25.38 3.77 -1.84
C PRO A 10 25.01 4.77 -0.73
N ALA A 11 24.89 6.03 -1.11
CA ALA A 11 24.52 7.08 -0.17
C ALA A 11 23.21 6.75 0.54
N PRO A 12 23.06 7.01 1.86
CA PRO A 12 21.84 6.73 2.60
C PRO A 12 20.65 7.44 1.95
N GLY A 13 19.64 6.69 1.52
CA GLY A 13 18.44 7.21 0.87
C GLY A 13 18.32 7.01 -0.64
N THR A 14 19.27 6.32 -1.29
CA THR A 14 19.27 6.10 -2.76
C THR A 14 18.96 4.67 -3.18
N GLY A 15 18.80 3.71 -2.26
CA GLY A 15 18.44 2.33 -2.59
C GLY A 15 17.00 2.17 -3.06
N PRO A 16 16.66 1.03 -3.74
CA PRO A 16 15.30 0.73 -4.22
C PRO A 16 14.24 0.80 -3.11
N LEU A 17 14.56 0.34 -1.92
CA LEU A 17 13.67 0.38 -0.76
C LEU A 17 13.42 1.81 -0.29
N ALA A 18 14.45 2.65 -0.26
CA ALA A 18 14.30 4.06 0.12
C ALA A 18 13.42 4.83 -0.87
N LEU A 19 13.54 4.53 -2.16
CA LEU A 19 12.66 5.10 -3.20
C LEU A 19 11.21 4.63 -3.02
N ALA A 20 11.00 3.35 -2.75
CA ALA A 20 9.67 2.80 -2.47
C ALA A 20 9.04 3.45 -1.22
N PHE A 21 9.81 3.64 -0.16
CA PHE A 21 9.35 4.30 1.07
C PHE A 21 8.97 5.77 0.82
N ASN A 22 9.77 6.50 0.08
CA ASN A 22 9.48 7.89 -0.23
C ASN A 22 8.24 8.04 -1.11
N LYS A 23 8.06 7.18 -2.11
CA LYS A 23 6.84 7.16 -2.94
C LYS A 23 5.61 6.77 -2.15
N PHE A 24 5.71 5.75 -1.32
CA PHE A 24 4.62 5.32 -0.46
C PHE A 24 4.18 6.46 0.47
N ALA A 25 5.13 7.10 1.15
CA ALA A 25 4.85 8.24 2.02
C ALA A 25 4.22 9.41 1.26
N LEU A 26 4.67 9.68 0.03
CA LEU A 26 4.07 10.70 -0.83
C LEU A 26 2.60 10.38 -1.15
N PHE A 27 2.33 9.17 -1.63
CA PHE A 27 0.96 8.78 -1.99
C PHE A 27 0.02 8.74 -0.79
N ALA A 28 0.49 8.21 0.35
CA ALA A 28 -0.28 8.24 1.59
C ALA A 28 -0.59 9.67 2.05
N SER A 29 0.38 10.58 1.95
CA SER A 29 0.19 11.99 2.29
C SER A 29 -0.84 12.67 1.36
N MET A 30 -0.71 12.45 0.06
CA MET A 30 -1.68 12.98 -0.92
C MET A 30 -3.09 12.45 -0.67
N SER A 31 -3.21 11.17 -0.35
CA SER A 31 -4.49 10.54 -0.02
C SER A 31 -5.10 11.08 1.26
N ALA A 32 -4.28 11.32 2.30
CA ALA A 32 -4.74 11.95 3.54
C ALA A 32 -5.26 13.38 3.31
N GLN A 33 -4.58 14.15 2.47
CA GLN A 33 -5.01 15.50 2.09
C GLN A 33 -6.30 15.50 1.29
N ALA A 34 -6.48 14.53 0.39
CA ALA A 34 -7.68 14.39 -0.42
C ALA A 34 -8.90 13.91 0.40
N ASN A 35 -8.67 13.33 1.57
CA ASN A 35 -9.69 12.78 2.45
C ASN A 35 -9.60 13.39 3.87
N PRO A 36 -9.99 14.65 4.06
CA PRO A 36 -9.78 15.37 5.33
C PRO A 36 -10.53 14.76 6.52
N GLY A 37 -11.48 13.88 6.28
CA GLY A 37 -12.23 13.17 7.33
C GLY A 37 -11.51 11.97 7.95
N ILE A 38 -10.32 11.59 7.43
CA ILE A 38 -9.54 10.48 7.94
C ILE A 38 -8.32 10.97 8.73
N ALA A 39 -7.90 10.18 9.71
CA ALA A 39 -6.66 10.48 10.43
C ALA A 39 -5.44 10.30 9.50
N PRO A 40 -4.43 11.18 9.57
CA PRO A 40 -3.18 11.03 8.83
C PRO A 40 -2.29 9.95 9.47
N CYS A 41 -2.76 8.72 9.42
CA CYS A 41 -2.14 7.57 10.08
C CYS A 41 -2.08 6.39 9.12
N VAL A 42 -0.88 5.85 8.91
CA VAL A 42 -0.63 4.67 8.09
C VAL A 42 -0.72 3.41 8.94
N LEU A 43 -1.39 2.40 8.42
CA LEU A 43 -1.46 1.07 9.02
C LEU A 43 -0.18 0.30 8.71
N ALA A 44 0.42 -0.33 9.71
CA ALA A 44 1.63 -1.13 9.53
C ALA A 44 1.45 -2.53 10.13
N VAL A 45 1.64 -3.55 9.30
CA VAL A 45 1.67 -4.95 9.71
C VAL A 45 3.13 -5.39 9.82
N GLY A 46 3.57 -5.67 11.04
CA GLY A 46 4.96 -5.97 11.36
C GLY A 46 5.74 -4.74 11.83
N GLU A 47 7.06 -4.87 11.87
CA GLU A 47 7.94 -3.79 12.27
C GLU A 47 8.17 -2.77 11.15
N VAL A 48 8.17 -1.50 11.51
CA VAL A 48 8.42 -0.41 10.58
C VAL A 48 9.88 0.01 10.68
N GLU A 49 10.60 -0.09 9.58
CA GLU A 49 11.98 0.37 9.51
C GLU A 49 12.09 1.86 9.82
N ALA A 50 13.21 2.24 10.46
CA ALA A 50 13.45 3.63 10.84
C ALA A 50 13.41 4.60 9.65
N ALA A 51 13.89 4.17 8.48
CA ALA A 51 13.85 4.96 7.25
C ALA A 51 12.43 5.24 6.77
N LEU A 52 11.54 4.25 6.82
CA LEU A 52 10.13 4.44 6.48
C LEU A 52 9.42 5.33 7.50
N ARG A 53 9.65 5.08 8.79
CA ARG A 53 9.09 5.91 9.86
C ARG A 53 9.49 7.38 9.71
N ALA A 54 10.75 7.65 9.39
CA ALA A 54 11.25 8.99 9.13
C ALA A 54 10.61 9.62 7.87
N ALA A 55 10.44 8.85 6.80
CA ALA A 55 9.79 9.33 5.58
C ALA A 55 8.32 9.72 5.81
N LEU A 56 7.59 8.92 6.60
CA LEU A 56 6.20 9.19 6.98
C LEU A 56 6.10 10.42 7.89
N ALA A 57 6.98 10.50 8.91
CA ALA A 57 7.00 11.63 9.84
C ALA A 57 7.27 12.97 9.16
N ARG A 58 8.18 13.00 8.17
CA ARG A 58 8.44 14.21 7.37
C ARG A 58 7.21 14.72 6.62
N ARG A 59 6.23 13.87 6.39
CA ARG A 59 4.96 14.21 5.71
C ARG A 59 3.79 14.35 6.67
N GLY A 60 4.05 14.37 7.98
CA GLY A 60 3.02 14.51 9.01
C GLY A 60 2.14 13.27 9.18
N LEU A 61 2.62 12.10 8.77
CA LEU A 61 1.89 10.84 8.90
C LEU A 61 2.36 10.07 10.14
N ALA A 62 1.41 9.65 10.95
CA ALA A 62 1.64 8.72 12.05
C ALA A 62 1.63 7.26 11.56
N VAL A 63 2.09 6.34 12.39
CA VAL A 63 2.09 4.91 12.12
C VAL A 63 1.35 4.18 13.22
N LEU A 64 0.39 3.35 12.85
CA LEU A 64 -0.31 2.42 13.74
C LEU A 64 0.15 1.00 13.43
N GLY A 65 0.89 0.40 14.36
CA GLY A 65 1.28 -1.01 14.27
C GLY A 65 0.14 -1.93 14.64
N VAL A 66 -0.12 -2.93 13.80
CA VAL A 66 -1.20 -3.91 13.99
C VAL A 66 -0.74 -5.31 13.63
N LYS A 67 -1.46 -6.31 14.12
CA LYS A 67 -1.26 -7.70 13.74
C LYS A 67 -2.10 -8.05 12.51
N ALA A 68 -1.61 -8.98 11.68
CA ALA A 68 -2.30 -9.38 10.45
C ALA A 68 -3.75 -9.85 10.69
N HIS A 69 -3.99 -10.64 11.73
CA HIS A 69 -5.34 -11.14 12.03
C HIS A 69 -6.27 -10.04 12.56
N ASP A 70 -5.77 -9.01 13.23
CA ASP A 70 -6.58 -7.86 13.65
C ASP A 70 -7.04 -7.03 12.45
N VAL A 71 -6.19 -6.95 11.41
CA VAL A 71 -6.55 -6.35 10.13
C VAL A 71 -7.67 -7.14 9.45
N VAL A 72 -7.54 -8.46 9.39
CA VAL A 72 -8.54 -9.34 8.77
C VAL A 72 -9.88 -9.30 9.50
N ARG A 73 -9.84 -9.23 10.83
CA ARG A 73 -11.05 -9.10 11.68
C ARG A 73 -11.61 -7.68 11.67
N LYS A 74 -10.84 -6.71 11.22
CA LYS A 74 -11.17 -5.27 11.31
C LYS A 74 -11.53 -4.86 12.73
N ASP A 75 -10.73 -5.33 13.70
CA ASP A 75 -10.94 -5.06 15.12
C ASP A 75 -10.81 -3.55 15.42
N PRO A 76 -11.89 -2.87 15.82
CA PRO A 76 -11.85 -1.43 16.05
C PRO A 76 -10.86 -1.02 17.13
N ALA A 77 -10.67 -1.83 18.16
CA ALA A 77 -9.73 -1.53 19.24
C ALA A 77 -8.27 -1.58 18.74
N ALA A 78 -7.92 -2.61 17.97
CA ALA A 78 -6.59 -2.75 17.37
C ALA A 78 -6.31 -1.68 16.30
N LEU A 79 -7.35 -1.23 15.60
CA LEU A 79 -7.28 -0.16 14.59
C LEU A 79 -7.37 1.26 15.18
N GLY A 80 -7.26 1.40 16.50
CA GLY A 80 -7.30 2.71 17.17
C GLY A 80 -8.60 3.49 16.96
N GLY A 81 -9.72 2.79 16.70
CA GLY A 81 -11.01 3.40 16.39
C GLY A 81 -11.13 3.91 14.95
N HIS A 82 -10.09 3.79 14.14
CA HIS A 82 -10.10 4.23 12.74
C HIS A 82 -10.70 3.15 11.83
N ARG A 83 -11.45 3.57 10.82
CA ARG A 83 -12.07 2.68 9.83
C ARG A 83 -11.44 2.78 8.45
N ARG A 84 -10.67 3.82 8.22
CA ARG A 84 -10.06 4.15 6.93
C ARG A 84 -8.67 4.72 7.13
N PHE A 85 -7.76 4.36 6.24
CA PHE A 85 -6.36 4.75 6.29
C PHE A 85 -5.90 5.27 4.93
N PRO A 86 -5.00 6.27 4.90
CA PRO A 86 -4.42 6.77 3.65
C PRO A 86 -3.41 5.80 3.03
N GLY A 87 -2.92 4.83 3.79
CA GLY A 87 -2.00 3.81 3.31
C GLY A 87 -1.79 2.68 4.31
N ALA A 88 -1.25 1.59 3.81
CA ALA A 88 -0.89 0.42 4.60
C ALA A 88 0.48 -0.13 4.14
N TYR A 89 1.26 -0.57 5.12
CA TYR A 89 2.57 -1.19 4.93
C TYR A 89 2.56 -2.61 5.50
N VAL A 90 3.16 -3.54 4.79
CA VAL A 90 3.35 -4.92 5.25
C VAL A 90 4.81 -5.28 5.19
N GLU A 91 5.37 -5.64 6.34
CA GLU A 91 6.74 -6.14 6.44
C GLU A 91 6.86 -7.56 5.87
N PRO A 92 7.87 -7.85 5.02
CA PRO A 92 8.00 -9.15 4.36
C PRO A 92 8.35 -10.30 5.30
N ALA A 93 9.10 -10.00 6.34
CA ALA A 93 9.53 -10.98 7.34
C ALA A 93 8.56 -11.13 8.53
N CYS A 94 7.33 -10.62 8.40
CA CYS A 94 6.33 -10.72 9.45
C CYS A 94 5.90 -12.18 9.64
N PRO A 95 6.22 -12.82 10.77
CA PRO A 95 5.87 -14.23 11.00
C PRO A 95 4.36 -14.49 10.99
N GLN A 96 3.56 -13.46 11.16
CA GLN A 96 2.11 -13.54 11.18
C GLN A 96 1.52 -13.74 9.76
N LEU A 97 2.31 -13.53 8.70
CA LEU A 97 1.87 -13.81 7.33
C LEU A 97 1.70 -15.31 7.05
N ASP A 98 2.36 -16.16 7.83
CA ASP A 98 2.20 -17.62 7.75
C ASP A 98 0.86 -18.08 8.36
N GLU A 99 0.30 -17.31 9.29
CA GLU A 99 -0.94 -17.62 9.99
C GLU A 99 -2.19 -17.11 9.28
N VAL A 100 -2.04 -16.09 8.44
CA VAL A 100 -3.15 -15.45 7.73
C VAL A 100 -2.96 -15.60 6.23
N PRO A 101 -3.95 -16.17 5.50
CA PRO A 101 -3.87 -16.25 4.05
C PRO A 101 -3.66 -14.89 3.41
N ALA A 102 -2.68 -14.77 2.52
CA ALA A 102 -2.31 -13.51 1.87
C ALA A 102 -3.51 -12.84 1.17
N ALA A 103 -4.38 -13.61 0.54
CA ALA A 103 -5.59 -13.12 -0.11
C ALA A 103 -6.54 -12.42 0.87
N ARG A 104 -6.69 -12.94 2.09
CA ARG A 104 -7.53 -12.34 3.13
C ARG A 104 -6.93 -11.05 3.66
N LEU A 105 -5.62 -11.03 3.89
CA LEU A 105 -4.93 -9.84 4.35
C LEU A 105 -5.01 -8.72 3.31
N ILE A 106 -4.68 -9.01 2.05
CA ILE A 106 -4.73 -8.04 0.96
C ILE A 106 -6.14 -7.50 0.74
N GLY A 107 -7.16 -8.37 0.75
CA GLY A 107 -8.56 -7.96 0.66
C GLY A 107 -8.97 -7.02 1.79
N SER A 108 -8.58 -7.33 3.02
CA SER A 108 -8.88 -6.48 4.17
C SER A 108 -8.15 -5.14 4.14
N LEU A 109 -6.88 -5.13 3.68
CA LEU A 109 -6.13 -3.89 3.48
C LEU A 109 -6.77 -3.03 2.39
N ALA A 110 -7.21 -3.63 1.29
CA ALA A 110 -7.91 -2.91 0.23
C ALA A 110 -9.20 -2.25 0.73
N ASP A 111 -9.93 -2.90 1.62
CA ASP A 111 -11.14 -2.33 2.23
C ASP A 111 -10.83 -1.17 3.18
N LEU A 112 -9.73 -1.27 3.93
CA LEU A 112 -9.34 -0.28 4.93
C LEU A 112 -8.64 0.94 4.32
N VAL A 113 -8.00 0.80 3.17
CA VAL A 113 -7.33 1.91 2.48
C VAL A 113 -8.34 2.70 1.67
N VAL A 114 -8.31 4.02 1.82
CA VAL A 114 -9.18 4.93 1.06
C VAL A 114 -8.83 4.96 -0.43
N PRO A 115 -9.76 5.38 -1.32
CA PRO A 115 -9.43 5.63 -2.72
C PRO A 115 -8.20 6.52 -2.88
N HIS A 116 -7.37 6.22 -3.85
CA HIS A 116 -6.04 6.83 -4.09
C HIS A 116 -4.98 6.57 -3.01
N GLY A 117 -5.33 5.85 -1.95
CA GLY A 117 -4.39 5.39 -0.95
C GLY A 117 -3.39 4.37 -1.51
N ALA A 118 -2.33 4.13 -0.78
CA ALA A 118 -1.24 3.25 -1.19
C ALA A 118 -1.08 2.05 -0.26
N VAL A 119 -0.67 0.92 -0.83
CA VAL A 119 -0.23 -0.26 -0.10
C VAL A 119 1.19 -0.60 -0.52
N LEU A 120 2.09 -0.73 0.43
CA LEU A 120 3.46 -1.15 0.20
C LEU A 120 3.69 -2.53 0.81
N LEU A 121 4.02 -3.48 -0.05
CA LEU A 121 4.45 -4.83 0.32
C LEU A 121 5.96 -4.91 0.07
N ALA A 122 6.75 -4.94 1.13
CA ALA A 122 8.20 -4.94 1.02
C ALA A 122 8.71 -6.37 0.75
N GLY A 123 9.37 -6.57 -0.39
CA GLY A 123 10.10 -7.80 -0.73
C GLY A 123 9.28 -9.09 -0.78
N PRO A 124 8.10 -9.14 -1.42
CA PRO A 124 7.35 -10.39 -1.52
C PRO A 124 8.08 -11.42 -2.39
N GLU A 125 8.20 -12.64 -1.90
CA GLU A 125 8.89 -13.73 -2.61
C GLU A 125 8.18 -14.14 -3.92
N ARG A 126 6.86 -13.94 -4.00
CA ARG A 126 6.00 -14.34 -5.13
C ARG A 126 5.34 -13.13 -5.78
N CYS A 127 6.13 -12.27 -6.39
CA CYS A 127 5.65 -11.01 -6.95
C CYS A 127 4.50 -11.16 -7.94
N GLY A 128 4.51 -12.19 -8.80
CA GLY A 128 3.46 -12.41 -9.81
C GLY A 128 2.09 -12.69 -9.18
N GLU A 129 2.03 -13.70 -8.30
CA GLU A 129 0.79 -14.09 -7.61
C GLU A 129 0.23 -12.95 -6.74
N VAL A 130 1.13 -12.23 -6.07
CA VAL A 130 0.75 -11.09 -5.22
C VAL A 130 0.22 -9.93 -6.04
N ARG A 131 0.79 -9.65 -7.22
CA ARG A 131 0.27 -8.63 -8.15
C ARG A 131 -1.15 -8.94 -8.63
N GLU A 132 -1.42 -10.20 -8.98
CA GLU A 132 -2.76 -10.63 -9.36
C GLU A 132 -3.77 -10.48 -8.21
N LEU A 133 -3.37 -10.83 -6.99
CA LEU A 133 -4.21 -10.62 -5.81
C LEU A 133 -4.48 -9.13 -5.55
N LEU A 134 -3.47 -8.28 -5.65
CA LEU A 134 -3.63 -6.84 -5.51
C LEU A 134 -4.60 -6.30 -6.56
N ALA A 135 -4.42 -6.67 -7.81
CA ALA A 135 -5.28 -6.24 -8.92
C ALA A 135 -6.73 -6.68 -8.72
N SER A 136 -6.96 -7.92 -8.26
CA SER A 136 -8.30 -8.43 -7.97
C SER A 136 -9.03 -7.68 -6.84
N CYS A 137 -8.25 -7.02 -5.96
CA CYS A 137 -8.77 -6.19 -4.89
C CYS A 137 -8.83 -4.69 -5.23
N GLY A 138 -8.63 -4.33 -6.50
CA GLY A 138 -8.63 -2.94 -6.96
C GLY A 138 -7.36 -2.15 -6.61
N LEU A 139 -6.28 -2.85 -6.26
CA LEU A 139 -4.97 -2.27 -5.98
C LEU A 139 -4.06 -2.49 -7.19
N HIS A 140 -3.62 -1.41 -7.82
CA HIS A 140 -2.80 -1.47 -9.03
C HIS A 140 -1.36 -1.08 -8.72
N ASP A 141 -0.44 -1.94 -9.18
CA ASP A 141 0.99 -1.70 -9.07
C ASP A 141 1.36 -0.37 -9.75
N SER A 142 2.24 0.38 -9.12
CA SER A 142 2.75 1.64 -9.66
C SER A 142 3.75 1.47 -10.81
N ASP A 143 4.05 0.23 -11.21
CA ASP A 143 4.95 -0.14 -12.31
C ASP A 143 6.29 0.61 -12.33
N ASP A 144 6.88 0.88 -11.16
CA ASP A 144 8.21 1.46 -11.12
C ASP A 144 9.28 0.37 -11.15
N PRO A 145 10.00 0.20 -12.27
CA PRO A 145 11.06 -0.81 -12.37
C PRO A 145 12.21 -0.58 -11.37
N ARG A 146 12.30 0.60 -10.78
CA ARG A 146 13.29 0.93 -9.76
C ARG A 146 12.92 0.45 -8.36
N ALA A 147 11.68 0.03 -8.15
CA ALA A 147 11.22 -0.48 -6.86
C ALA A 147 11.76 -1.88 -6.52
N GLY A 148 12.47 -2.54 -7.44
CA GLY A 148 12.99 -3.89 -7.23
C GLY A 148 11.89 -4.92 -6.98
N THR A 149 12.04 -5.73 -5.92
CA THR A 149 11.03 -6.73 -5.51
C THR A 149 9.90 -6.16 -4.67
N HIS A 150 9.96 -4.86 -4.32
CA HIS A 150 8.91 -4.23 -3.51
C HIS A 150 7.73 -3.88 -4.38
N LEU A 151 6.53 -4.19 -3.89
CA LEU A 151 5.29 -3.87 -4.58
C LEU A 151 4.62 -2.66 -3.91
N LEU A 152 4.57 -1.57 -4.66
CA LEU A 152 3.81 -0.39 -4.30
C LEU A 152 2.57 -0.32 -5.18
N ALA A 153 1.40 -0.51 -4.58
CA ALA A 153 0.14 -0.46 -5.28
C ALA A 153 -0.72 0.70 -4.79
N ARG A 154 -1.55 1.23 -5.68
CA ARG A 154 -2.52 2.28 -5.36
C ARG A 154 -3.93 1.77 -5.56
N LYS A 155 -4.82 2.16 -4.66
CA LYS A 155 -6.24 1.91 -4.81
C LYS A 155 -6.82 2.85 -5.85
N LYS A 156 -7.39 2.29 -6.93
CA LYS A 156 -8.16 3.09 -7.88
C LYS A 156 -9.46 3.56 -7.23
N ASP A 157 -9.92 4.71 -7.68
CA ASP A 157 -11.27 5.15 -7.38
C ASP A 157 -12.23 4.31 -8.23
N VAL A 158 -12.90 3.37 -7.59
CA VAL A 158 -13.89 2.49 -8.24
C VAL A 158 -15.06 3.30 -8.82
N CYS A 159 -15.27 4.52 -8.30
CA CYS A 159 -16.41 5.35 -8.70
C CYS A 159 -16.34 5.92 -10.13
N CYS A 160 -15.15 6.02 -10.74
CA CYS A 160 -15.04 6.64 -12.06
C CYS A 160 -15.25 5.65 -13.20
N HIS A 161 -14.84 4.39 -13.05
CA HIS A 161 -14.92 3.39 -14.14
C HIS A 161 -16.25 2.68 -14.18
N ASP A 162 -16.82 2.31 -13.03
CA ASP A 162 -18.12 1.65 -12.98
C ASP A 162 -19.28 2.60 -13.30
N ARG A 163 -19.15 3.88 -12.94
CA ARG A 163 -20.17 4.88 -13.32
C ARG A 163 -20.18 5.17 -14.82
N ASP A 164 -19.00 5.20 -15.45
CA ASP A 164 -18.92 5.38 -16.89
C ASP A 164 -19.43 4.15 -17.62
N GLN A 165 -19.13 2.95 -17.13
CA GLN A 165 -19.64 1.69 -17.69
C GLN A 165 -21.16 1.57 -17.49
N GLU A 166 -21.68 1.82 -16.29
CA GLU A 166 -23.12 1.86 -16.03
C GLU A 166 -23.85 2.94 -16.84
N PHE A 167 -23.20 4.09 -17.06
CA PHE A 167 -23.76 5.16 -17.85
C PHE A 167 -23.79 4.78 -19.34
N HIS A 168 -22.76 4.12 -19.85
CA HIS A 168 -22.74 3.60 -21.22
C HIS A 168 -23.74 2.47 -21.41
N ASP A 169 -23.86 1.55 -20.49
CA ASP A 169 -24.83 0.46 -20.56
C ASP A 169 -26.29 0.98 -20.47
N ARG A 170 -26.54 1.99 -19.63
CA ARG A 170 -27.86 2.63 -19.56
C ARG A 170 -28.18 3.48 -20.79
N SER A 171 -27.19 4.17 -21.37
CA SER A 171 -27.42 4.95 -22.58
C SER A 171 -27.65 4.06 -23.79
N ALA A 172 -27.03 2.88 -23.86
CA ALA A 172 -27.31 1.90 -24.92
C ALA A 172 -28.78 1.39 -24.92
N ILE A 173 -29.37 1.24 -23.71
CA ILE A 173 -30.78 0.82 -23.58
C ILE A 173 -31.76 1.89 -24.04
N TRP A 174 -31.38 3.18 -24.04
CA TRP A 174 -32.27 4.28 -24.49
C TRP A 174 -32.26 4.50 -25.98
N PHE A 175 -31.31 3.92 -26.73
CA PHE A 175 -31.20 4.08 -28.19
C PHE A 175 -31.72 2.89 -28.98
N GLU A 176 -32.16 1.81 -28.34
CA GLU A 176 -32.79 0.64 -28.97
C GLU A 176 -34.36 0.65 -28.90
N GLY A 177 -34.92 1.78 -28.55
CA GLY A 177 -36.37 1.95 -28.48
C GLY A 177 -36.96 2.70 -29.66
#